data_32cb80d3e9113d142c0708410fdc03a5
#
_entry.id   32cb80d3e9113d142c0708410fdc03a5
#
_cell.length_a   1.000
_cell.length_b   1.000
_cell.length_c   1.000
_cell.angle_alpha   90.00
_cell.angle_beta   90.00
_cell.angle_gamma   90.00
#
_symmetry.space_group_name_H-M   'P 1'
#
loop_
_entity.id
_entity.type
_entity.pdbx_description
1 polymer ?
#
loop_
_entity_poly.entity_id
_entity_poly.type
_entity_poly.pdbx_seq_one_letter_code
_entity_poly.pdbx_strand_id
1 'polypeptide(L)'
;MRVTTIHGTRDIRLEDRPKPTIDAPTDAVIKVSASCICGSDLWPYRGENEITPGDTIGHEMIGIVEEVGNDVRSFRPGDFVIAPFCHSDNTCPHCRAGMTSACANGGFTTGGQGEYAKVTQAEGSLVKTDGVPDASLLPSLLTLSDVFPTGWHCAVAAGVKPGDTVVVVGDGAVGLCAVLAAAQMGAERVVAMSRHQDRQKIARQFGATHIVAERGKEGADRIKDLTDGVGADAVLECVGTHDSMLQAFGCARPGSTVGFVGVPHGVELPLRRMFTKNIGLAGGMAPVRAYLPELLELVASGAVDPGLVFDARMPLEQVAEGYRAMDERRAIKVYLDV
;
A
#
# COMPACT_ATOMS: atom_id res chain seq x y z
N MET A 1 25.45 -8.10 -6.54
CA MET A 1 24.51 -7.82 -5.45
C MET A 1 23.52 -8.95 -5.27
N ARG A 2 23.04 -9.15 -4.06
CA ARG A 2 21.96 -10.10 -3.80
C ARG A 2 20.61 -9.46 -4.08
N VAL A 3 19.72 -10.18 -4.73
CA VAL A 3 18.37 -9.72 -5.06
C VAL A 3 17.39 -10.90 -5.09
N THR A 4 16.17 -10.65 -4.66
CA THR A 4 15.08 -11.62 -4.70
C THR A 4 14.57 -11.79 -6.13
N THR A 5 14.42 -13.05 -6.54
CA THR A 5 13.89 -13.46 -7.85
C THR A 5 12.75 -14.45 -7.69
N ILE A 6 11.82 -14.46 -8.64
CA ILE A 6 10.74 -15.43 -8.72
C ILE A 6 10.95 -16.36 -9.91
N HIS A 7 10.83 -17.68 -9.70
CA HIS A 7 11.08 -18.71 -10.72
C HIS A 7 9.85 -19.55 -11.07
N GLY A 8 8.80 -19.45 -10.27
CA GLY A 8 7.56 -20.20 -10.45
C GLY A 8 6.68 -20.10 -9.20
N THR A 9 5.61 -20.88 -9.21
CA THR A 9 4.69 -20.95 -8.07
C THR A 9 5.44 -21.40 -6.81
N ARG A 10 5.44 -20.55 -5.78
CA ARG A 10 6.13 -20.74 -4.49
C ARG A 10 7.65 -20.94 -4.58
N ASP A 11 8.26 -20.44 -5.66
CA ASP A 11 9.70 -20.53 -5.88
C ASP A 11 10.32 -19.13 -5.89
N ILE A 12 10.60 -18.62 -4.69
CA ILE A 12 11.32 -17.38 -4.43
C ILE A 12 12.76 -17.72 -4.05
N ARG A 13 13.71 -17.04 -4.69
CA ARG A 13 15.14 -17.25 -4.46
C ARG A 13 15.85 -15.93 -4.20
N LEU A 14 16.94 -16.00 -3.44
CA LEU A 14 17.91 -14.90 -3.34
C LEU A 14 19.10 -15.27 -4.23
N GLU A 15 19.39 -14.43 -5.22
CA GLU A 15 20.42 -14.71 -6.22
C GLU A 15 21.43 -13.57 -6.32
N ASP A 16 22.64 -13.91 -6.74
CA ASP A 16 23.66 -12.94 -7.10
C ASP A 16 23.43 -12.43 -8.53
N ARG A 17 23.25 -11.14 -8.68
CA ARG A 17 23.07 -10.44 -9.94
C ARG A 17 24.03 -9.23 -10.04
N PRO A 18 24.34 -8.73 -11.24
CA PRO A 18 25.02 -7.45 -11.39
C PRO A 18 24.27 -6.33 -10.66
N LYS A 19 25.01 -5.39 -10.07
CA LYS A 19 24.43 -4.15 -9.54
C LYS A 19 23.77 -3.39 -10.69
N PRO A 20 22.55 -2.81 -10.50
CA PRO A 20 21.94 -1.99 -11.55
C PRO A 20 22.77 -0.75 -11.86
N THR A 21 22.72 -0.32 -13.10
CA THR A 21 23.41 0.87 -13.62
C THR A 21 22.40 1.93 -14.07
N ILE A 22 22.88 3.18 -14.21
CA ILE A 22 22.09 4.25 -14.82
C ILE A 22 21.93 3.95 -16.31
N ASP A 23 20.69 3.74 -16.77
CA ASP A 23 20.38 3.50 -18.19
C ASP A 23 19.88 4.77 -18.88
N ALA A 24 19.22 5.66 -18.14
CA ALA A 24 18.76 6.94 -18.64
C ALA A 24 19.26 8.09 -17.74
N PRO A 25 19.47 9.29 -18.29
CA PRO A 25 19.96 10.43 -17.53
C PRO A 25 19.01 10.88 -16.40
N THR A 26 17.77 10.39 -16.39
CA THR A 26 16.73 10.68 -15.39
C THR A 26 16.67 9.66 -14.26
N ASP A 27 17.46 8.58 -14.32
CA ASP A 27 17.42 7.48 -13.36
C ASP A 27 18.29 7.73 -12.12
N ALA A 28 18.01 7.01 -11.04
CA ALA A 28 18.89 6.90 -9.88
C ALA A 28 19.07 5.42 -9.50
N VAL A 29 20.22 5.12 -8.91
CA VAL A 29 20.45 3.84 -8.21
C VAL A 29 20.46 4.15 -6.72
N ILE A 30 19.68 3.38 -5.95
CA ILE A 30 19.65 3.48 -4.50
C ILE A 30 20.26 2.23 -3.88
N LYS A 31 21.04 2.41 -2.81
CA LYS A 31 21.41 1.34 -1.89
C LYS A 31 20.22 1.15 -0.95
N VAL A 32 19.57 0.02 -1.02
CA VAL A 32 18.38 -0.28 -0.23
C VAL A 32 18.77 -0.45 1.23
N SER A 33 18.09 0.27 2.13
CA SER A 33 18.27 0.16 3.58
C SER A 33 17.24 -0.77 4.21
N ALA A 34 16.05 -0.81 3.61
CA ALA A 34 14.97 -1.70 4.01
C ALA A 34 14.00 -1.91 2.84
N SER A 35 13.40 -3.08 2.82
CA SER A 35 12.34 -3.48 1.91
C SER A 35 11.27 -4.28 2.65
N CYS A 36 10.22 -4.68 1.96
CA CYS A 36 9.20 -5.56 2.52
C CYS A 36 8.49 -6.37 1.44
N ILE A 37 7.63 -7.29 1.88
CA ILE A 37 6.80 -8.10 0.99
C ILE A 37 5.40 -7.50 0.95
N CYS A 38 4.89 -7.23 -0.24
CA CYS A 38 3.52 -6.76 -0.45
C CYS A 38 2.53 -7.93 -0.58
N GLY A 39 1.27 -7.67 -0.22
CA GLY A 39 0.19 -8.61 -0.50
C GLY A 39 0.00 -8.92 -1.98
N SER A 40 0.30 -7.94 -2.86
CA SER A 40 0.25 -8.12 -4.31
C SER A 40 1.34 -9.03 -4.85
N ASP A 41 2.50 -9.14 -4.18
CA ASP A 41 3.57 -10.08 -4.53
C ASP A 41 3.13 -11.54 -4.35
N LEU A 42 2.08 -11.79 -3.56
CA LEU A 42 1.56 -13.14 -3.33
C LEU A 42 0.78 -13.70 -4.53
N TRP A 43 0.27 -12.85 -5.43
CA TRP A 43 -0.43 -13.33 -6.62
C TRP A 43 0.50 -14.09 -7.58
N PRO A 44 1.64 -13.51 -8.03
CA PRO A 44 2.62 -14.27 -8.80
C PRO A 44 3.22 -15.43 -8.00
N TYR A 45 3.44 -15.27 -6.68
CA TYR A 45 3.93 -16.36 -5.82
C TYR A 45 2.99 -17.57 -5.81
N ARG A 46 1.68 -17.36 -5.88
CA ARG A 46 0.66 -18.43 -5.95
C ARG A 46 0.48 -18.99 -7.37
N GLY A 47 1.10 -18.38 -8.37
CA GLY A 47 0.90 -18.73 -9.78
C GLY A 47 -0.39 -18.18 -10.39
N GLU A 48 -0.96 -17.14 -9.78
CA GLU A 48 -2.19 -16.50 -10.23
C GLU A 48 -1.93 -15.39 -11.26
N ASN A 49 -0.67 -14.95 -11.38
CA ASN A 49 -0.20 -14.03 -12.43
C ASN A 49 0.93 -14.67 -13.23
N GLU A 50 1.02 -14.33 -14.52
CA GLU A 50 2.15 -14.70 -15.36
C GLU A 50 3.44 -14.06 -14.86
N ILE A 51 4.53 -14.80 -14.91
CA ILE A 51 5.89 -14.37 -14.58
C ILE A 51 6.87 -14.86 -15.62
N THR A 52 8.01 -14.19 -15.74
CA THR A 52 9.19 -14.74 -16.40
C THR A 52 10.13 -15.31 -15.34
N PRO A 53 10.47 -16.62 -15.36
CA PRO A 53 11.38 -17.20 -14.38
C PRO A 53 12.71 -16.43 -14.32
N GLY A 54 13.08 -16.00 -13.12
CA GLY A 54 14.26 -15.17 -12.87
C GLY A 54 13.99 -13.66 -12.84
N ASP A 55 12.75 -13.22 -13.01
CA ASP A 55 12.39 -11.82 -12.81
C ASP A 55 12.64 -11.39 -11.36
N THR A 56 13.14 -10.17 -11.18
CA THR A 56 13.26 -9.55 -9.86
C THR A 56 11.89 -9.12 -9.36
N ILE A 57 11.66 -9.24 -8.05
CA ILE A 57 10.39 -8.93 -7.40
C ILE A 57 10.58 -7.92 -6.27
N GLY A 58 9.46 -7.36 -5.79
CA GLY A 58 9.41 -6.35 -4.73
C GLY A 58 9.45 -4.92 -5.28
N HIS A 59 8.56 -4.10 -4.74
CA HIS A 59 8.32 -2.72 -5.20
C HIS A 59 8.24 -1.70 -4.06
N GLU A 60 8.44 -2.14 -2.83
CA GLU A 60 8.44 -1.30 -1.63
C GLU A 60 9.85 -1.21 -1.06
N MET A 61 10.44 0.00 -1.02
CA MET A 61 11.81 0.18 -0.54
C MET A 61 12.10 1.61 -0.12
N ILE A 62 13.03 1.73 0.81
CA ILE A 62 13.68 2.96 1.22
C ILE A 62 15.19 2.77 1.23
N GLY A 63 15.95 3.82 1.05
CA GLY A 63 17.40 3.67 1.04
C GLY A 63 18.14 4.97 0.77
N ILE A 64 19.43 4.83 0.48
CA ILE A 64 20.35 5.94 0.26
C ILE A 64 20.67 6.01 -1.23
N VAL A 65 20.57 7.18 -1.81
CA VAL A 65 21.00 7.43 -3.19
C VAL A 65 22.49 7.08 -3.32
N GLU A 66 22.81 6.18 -4.21
CA GLU A 66 24.18 5.74 -4.52
C GLU A 66 24.72 6.46 -5.74
N GLU A 67 23.90 6.59 -6.79
CA GLU A 67 24.26 7.19 -8.06
C GLU A 67 23.04 7.85 -8.71
N VAL A 68 23.24 8.93 -9.45
CA VAL A 68 22.20 9.64 -10.18
C VAL A 68 22.60 9.91 -11.62
N GLY A 69 21.64 9.90 -12.52
CA GLY A 69 21.84 10.31 -13.91
C GLY A 69 22.01 11.82 -14.05
N ASN A 70 22.57 12.24 -15.20
CA ASN A 70 22.97 13.62 -15.43
C ASN A 70 21.83 14.65 -15.44
N ASP A 71 20.58 14.23 -15.58
CA ASP A 71 19.41 15.11 -15.57
C ASP A 71 18.73 15.18 -14.19
N VAL A 72 19.17 14.38 -13.23
CA VAL A 72 18.72 14.43 -11.84
C VAL A 72 19.37 15.63 -11.14
N ARG A 73 18.54 16.51 -10.56
CA ARG A 73 18.99 17.78 -9.93
C ARG A 73 18.69 17.87 -8.44
N SER A 74 17.57 17.26 -8.00
CA SER A 74 17.09 17.39 -6.63
C SER A 74 17.70 16.38 -5.67
N PHE A 75 18.35 15.35 -6.20
CA PHE A 75 18.96 14.26 -5.44
C PHE A 75 20.45 14.16 -5.71
N ARG A 76 21.20 13.70 -4.71
CA ARG A 76 22.64 13.45 -4.77
C ARG A 76 23.00 12.19 -3.97
N PRO A 77 24.14 11.54 -4.27
CA PRO A 77 24.64 10.45 -3.42
C PRO A 77 24.69 10.85 -1.94
N GLY A 78 24.16 9.97 -1.08
CA GLY A 78 24.03 10.18 0.36
C GLY A 78 22.65 10.67 0.82
N ASP A 79 21.77 11.16 -0.05
CA ASP A 79 20.40 11.51 0.32
C ASP A 79 19.62 10.22 0.67
N PHE A 80 18.88 10.24 1.80
CA PHE A 80 17.97 9.16 2.15
C PHE A 80 16.61 9.38 1.49
N VAL A 81 16.08 8.35 0.81
CA VAL A 81 14.90 8.48 -0.05
C VAL A 81 13.88 7.35 0.17
N ILE A 82 12.62 7.71 -0.11
CA ILE A 82 11.49 6.79 -0.22
C ILE A 82 11.20 6.62 -1.71
N ALA A 83 11.13 5.37 -2.17
CA ALA A 83 10.82 5.04 -3.56
C ALA A 83 9.39 4.50 -3.65
N PRO A 84 8.44 5.22 -4.28
CA PRO A 84 7.10 4.73 -4.55
C PRO A 84 7.10 3.46 -5.40
N PHE A 85 6.09 2.62 -5.23
CA PHE A 85 5.90 1.41 -6.04
C PHE A 85 5.69 1.70 -7.54
N CYS A 86 5.30 2.94 -7.89
CA CYS A 86 5.22 3.41 -9.27
C CYS A 86 6.18 4.58 -9.48
N HIS A 87 6.93 4.54 -10.58
CA HIS A 87 7.69 5.69 -11.03
C HIS A 87 6.86 6.59 -11.96
N SER A 88 7.16 7.88 -11.96
CA SER A 88 6.45 8.89 -12.76
C SER A 88 7.37 10.04 -13.14
N ASP A 89 7.06 10.73 -14.24
CA ASP A 89 7.78 11.96 -14.63
C ASP A 89 7.34 13.20 -13.84
N ASN A 90 6.23 13.11 -13.11
CA ASN A 90 5.57 14.17 -12.36
C ASN A 90 5.26 15.45 -13.18
N THR A 91 5.26 15.36 -14.51
CA THR A 91 5.11 16.51 -15.44
C THR A 91 4.04 16.32 -16.49
N CYS A 92 3.66 15.09 -16.82
CA CYS A 92 2.63 14.83 -17.83
C CYS A 92 1.22 15.29 -17.38
N PRO A 93 0.23 15.37 -18.27
CA PRO A 93 -1.12 15.80 -17.90
C PRO A 93 -1.75 14.98 -16.77
N HIS A 94 -1.51 13.67 -16.72
CA HIS A 94 -2.01 12.79 -15.65
C HIS A 94 -1.36 13.14 -14.30
N CYS A 95 -0.04 13.32 -14.27
CA CYS A 95 0.69 13.73 -13.06
C CYS A 95 0.21 15.10 -12.56
N ARG A 96 0.01 16.08 -13.46
CA ARG A 96 -0.52 17.41 -13.08
C ARG A 96 -1.94 17.36 -12.54
N ALA A 97 -2.72 16.35 -12.91
CA ALA A 97 -4.04 16.07 -12.35
C ALA A 97 -3.97 15.28 -11.02
N GLY A 98 -2.77 15.05 -10.47
CA GLY A 98 -2.57 14.30 -9.23
C GLY A 98 -2.50 12.78 -9.39
N MET A 99 -2.65 12.26 -10.63
CA MET A 99 -2.67 10.81 -10.92
C MET A 99 -1.28 10.30 -11.35
N THR A 100 -0.31 10.37 -10.46
CA THR A 100 1.08 9.95 -10.74
C THR A 100 1.20 8.45 -11.01
N SER A 101 0.33 7.62 -10.45
CA SER A 101 0.25 6.18 -10.75
C SER A 101 -0.21 5.86 -12.17
N ALA A 102 -0.84 6.82 -12.86
CA ALA A 102 -1.26 6.71 -14.27
C ALA A 102 -0.39 7.57 -15.20
N CYS A 103 0.86 7.85 -14.81
CA CYS A 103 1.79 8.65 -15.60
C CYS A 103 1.97 8.07 -17.00
N ALA A 104 1.94 8.95 -18.03
CA ALA A 104 2.10 8.51 -19.42
C ALA A 104 3.49 7.91 -19.71
N ASN A 105 4.50 8.30 -18.92
CA ASN A 105 5.88 7.81 -18.99
C ASN A 105 6.26 6.99 -17.74
N GLY A 106 5.25 6.51 -17.00
CA GLY A 106 5.43 5.80 -15.75
C GLY A 106 5.43 4.28 -15.90
N GLY A 107 5.57 3.61 -14.77
CA GLY A 107 5.53 2.17 -14.67
C GLY A 107 5.73 1.72 -13.23
N PHE A 108 5.80 0.40 -13.03
CA PHE A 108 6.10 -0.17 -11.73
C PHE A 108 7.61 -0.11 -11.42
N THR A 109 7.94 0.18 -10.17
CA THR A 109 9.28 0.02 -9.64
C THR A 109 9.45 -1.45 -9.25
N THR A 110 10.55 -2.10 -9.65
CA THR A 110 10.82 -3.51 -9.36
C THR A 110 12.23 -3.69 -8.81
N GLY A 111 12.50 -4.87 -8.22
CA GLY A 111 13.82 -5.21 -7.68
C GLY A 111 14.13 -4.55 -6.33
N GLY A 112 13.11 -4.05 -5.65
CA GLY A 112 13.27 -3.42 -4.33
C GLY A 112 13.68 -4.40 -3.22
N GLN A 113 13.44 -5.70 -3.38
CA GLN A 113 13.91 -6.73 -2.45
C GLN A 113 15.35 -7.17 -2.81
N GLY A 114 16.30 -6.23 -2.78
CA GLY A 114 17.70 -6.44 -3.11
C GLY A 114 18.60 -5.36 -2.52
N GLU A 115 19.91 -5.57 -2.52
CA GLU A 115 20.89 -4.63 -1.94
C GLU A 115 20.93 -3.28 -2.67
N TYR A 116 20.60 -3.26 -3.96
CA TYR A 116 20.49 -2.05 -4.78
C TYR A 116 19.31 -2.16 -5.71
N ALA A 117 18.67 -1.04 -5.96
CA ALA A 117 17.57 -0.92 -6.92
C ALA A 117 17.75 0.31 -7.81
N LYS A 118 17.31 0.19 -9.06
CA LYS A 118 17.21 1.34 -9.98
C LYS A 118 15.82 1.94 -9.85
N VAL A 119 15.75 3.26 -9.74
CA VAL A 119 14.51 4.03 -9.79
C VAL A 119 14.52 4.88 -11.05
N THR A 120 13.58 4.58 -11.92
CA THR A 120 13.35 5.34 -13.17
C THR A 120 12.67 6.66 -12.86
N GLN A 121 12.98 7.72 -13.62
CA GLN A 121 12.37 9.05 -13.44
C GLN A 121 12.54 9.58 -12.00
N ALA A 122 13.78 9.58 -11.47
CA ALA A 122 14.07 9.87 -10.08
C ALA A 122 13.47 11.19 -9.57
N GLU A 123 13.53 12.28 -10.38
CA GLU A 123 12.96 13.59 -10.04
C GLU A 123 11.44 13.55 -9.80
N GLY A 124 10.72 12.76 -10.59
CA GLY A 124 9.28 12.63 -10.48
C GLY A 124 8.83 11.53 -9.51
N SER A 125 9.73 10.64 -9.13
CA SER A 125 9.40 9.45 -8.34
C SER A 125 9.81 9.57 -6.88
N LEU A 126 11.09 9.86 -6.62
CA LEU A 126 11.65 9.84 -5.26
C LEU A 126 11.16 11.00 -4.40
N VAL A 127 11.13 10.75 -3.08
CA VAL A 127 10.99 11.79 -2.06
C VAL A 127 12.07 11.58 -1.02
N LYS A 128 12.81 12.63 -0.68
CA LYS A 128 13.86 12.55 0.34
C LYS A 128 13.40 13.02 1.70
N THR A 129 14.01 12.47 2.73
CA THR A 129 13.88 12.92 4.12
C THR A 129 14.83 14.09 4.40
N ASP A 130 14.65 14.75 5.53
CA ASP A 130 15.59 15.73 6.03
C ASP A 130 16.74 15.01 6.74
N GLY A 131 17.76 14.65 5.97
CA GLY A 131 18.89 13.84 6.44
C GLY A 131 18.57 12.34 6.58
N VAL A 132 19.51 11.60 7.17
CA VAL A 132 19.34 10.16 7.45
C VAL A 132 18.43 9.99 8.66
N PRO A 133 17.29 9.28 8.54
CA PRO A 133 16.35 9.15 9.62
C PRO A 133 16.87 8.22 10.74
N ASP A 134 16.29 8.36 11.94
CA ASP A 134 16.51 7.43 13.01
C ASP A 134 16.04 6.02 12.64
N ALA A 135 16.76 4.99 13.06
CA ALA A 135 16.44 3.60 12.74
C ALA A 135 15.02 3.18 13.21
N SER A 136 14.51 3.80 14.26
CA SER A 136 13.17 3.57 14.79
C SER A 136 12.05 4.03 13.84
N LEU A 137 12.33 5.00 12.96
CA LEU A 137 11.38 5.51 11.97
C LEU A 137 11.33 4.69 10.68
N LEU A 138 12.35 3.86 10.41
CA LEU A 138 12.45 3.13 9.15
C LEU A 138 11.21 2.28 8.83
N PRO A 139 10.58 1.57 9.78
CA PRO A 139 9.36 0.83 9.48
C PRO A 139 8.22 1.75 9.02
N SER A 140 7.98 2.86 9.68
CA SER A 140 6.94 3.82 9.27
C SER A 140 7.26 4.50 7.94
N LEU A 141 8.52 4.85 7.69
CA LEU A 141 8.96 5.41 6.40
C LEU A 141 8.82 4.40 5.25
N LEU A 142 9.08 3.10 5.51
CA LEU A 142 8.92 2.07 4.50
C LEU A 142 7.45 1.91 4.05
N THR A 143 6.48 2.07 4.95
CA THR A 143 5.06 2.03 4.58
C THR A 143 4.66 3.11 3.60
N LEU A 144 5.42 4.21 3.55
CA LEU A 144 5.18 5.34 2.64
C LEU A 144 5.46 4.99 1.17
N SER A 145 6.22 3.93 0.91
CA SER A 145 6.46 3.47 -0.46
C SER A 145 5.21 2.89 -1.13
N ASP A 146 4.22 2.40 -0.33
CA ASP A 146 2.97 1.82 -0.84
C ASP A 146 1.80 1.86 0.17
N VAL A 147 1.84 1.04 1.25
CA VAL A 147 0.63 0.61 1.97
C VAL A 147 -0.08 1.74 2.71
N PHE A 148 0.65 2.71 3.27
CA PHE A 148 0.01 3.83 3.96
C PHE A 148 -0.60 4.83 2.96
N PRO A 149 0.10 5.31 1.91
CA PRO A 149 -0.52 6.10 0.85
C PRO A 149 -1.68 5.38 0.14
N THR A 150 -1.61 4.06 0.00
CA THR A 150 -2.69 3.26 -0.61
C THR A 150 -3.94 3.25 0.28
N GLY A 151 -3.79 3.04 1.59
CA GLY A 151 -4.89 3.18 2.55
C GLY A 151 -5.46 4.60 2.59
N TRP A 152 -4.58 5.60 2.53
CA TRP A 152 -4.96 7.02 2.45
C TRP A 152 -5.77 7.33 1.20
N HIS A 153 -5.32 6.85 0.05
CA HIS A 153 -6.03 7.01 -1.22
C HIS A 153 -7.44 6.41 -1.18
N CYS A 154 -7.59 5.25 -0.54
CA CYS A 154 -8.90 4.63 -0.38
C CYS A 154 -9.88 5.55 0.37
N ALA A 155 -9.41 6.17 1.46
CA ALA A 155 -10.21 7.10 2.25
C ALA A 155 -10.53 8.41 1.48
N VAL A 156 -9.55 8.97 0.77
CA VAL A 156 -9.77 10.14 -0.11
C VAL A 156 -10.79 9.83 -1.20
N ALA A 157 -10.65 8.69 -1.88
CA ALA A 157 -11.54 8.28 -2.96
C ALA A 157 -12.97 8.00 -2.48
N ALA A 158 -13.12 7.47 -1.27
CA ALA A 158 -14.41 7.27 -0.63
C ALA A 158 -15.06 8.60 -0.17
N GLY A 159 -14.27 9.68 -0.13
CA GLY A 159 -14.74 11.01 0.30
C GLY A 159 -14.95 11.12 1.82
N VAL A 160 -14.10 10.45 2.61
CA VAL A 160 -14.13 10.50 4.09
C VAL A 160 -14.01 11.94 4.58
N LYS A 161 -14.86 12.30 5.56
CA LYS A 161 -14.94 13.64 6.17
C LYS A 161 -14.97 13.53 7.69
N PRO A 162 -14.62 14.62 8.40
CA PRO A 162 -14.85 14.71 9.84
C PRO A 162 -16.31 14.42 10.21
N GLY A 163 -16.50 13.57 11.23
CA GLY A 163 -17.82 13.17 11.72
C GLY A 163 -18.43 11.94 11.03
N ASP A 164 -17.84 11.43 9.95
CA ASP A 164 -18.34 10.27 9.21
C ASP A 164 -18.25 8.96 10.03
N THR A 165 -19.17 8.05 9.74
CA THR A 165 -19.04 6.62 10.04
C THR A 165 -18.39 5.94 8.85
N VAL A 166 -17.18 5.42 9.03
CA VAL A 166 -16.37 4.76 8.01
C VAL A 166 -16.24 3.28 8.31
N VAL A 167 -16.47 2.43 7.32
CA VAL A 167 -16.25 0.98 7.40
C VAL A 167 -15.08 0.57 6.54
N VAL A 168 -14.12 -0.16 7.12
CA VAL A 168 -12.97 -0.71 6.40
C VAL A 168 -13.14 -2.21 6.22
N VAL A 169 -13.22 -2.66 4.97
CA VAL A 169 -13.31 -4.06 4.58
C VAL A 169 -11.92 -4.55 4.20
N GLY A 170 -11.35 -5.39 5.06
CA GLY A 170 -9.99 -5.91 4.95
C GLY A 170 -9.13 -5.51 6.14
N ASP A 171 -8.37 -6.49 6.65
CA ASP A 171 -7.51 -6.36 7.83
C ASP A 171 -6.03 -6.70 7.54
N GLY A 172 -5.63 -6.62 6.26
CA GLY A 172 -4.24 -6.63 5.84
C GLY A 172 -3.56 -5.27 6.07
N ALA A 173 -2.29 -5.14 5.72
CA ALA A 173 -1.53 -3.90 5.94
C ALA A 173 -2.22 -2.66 5.35
N VAL A 174 -2.71 -2.74 4.11
CA VAL A 174 -3.45 -1.62 3.46
C VAL A 174 -4.74 -1.30 4.21
N GLY A 175 -5.52 -2.32 4.62
CA GLY A 175 -6.76 -2.09 5.37
C GLY A 175 -6.51 -1.47 6.75
N LEU A 176 -5.46 -1.90 7.46
CA LEU A 176 -5.04 -1.28 8.71
C LEU A 176 -4.60 0.18 8.50
N CYS A 177 -3.82 0.46 7.46
CA CYS A 177 -3.45 1.82 7.07
C CYS A 177 -4.67 2.67 6.65
N ALA A 178 -5.71 2.05 6.06
CA ALA A 178 -6.96 2.73 5.74
C ALA A 178 -7.76 3.10 7.01
N VAL A 179 -7.70 2.26 8.07
CA VAL A 179 -8.22 2.62 9.40
C VAL A 179 -7.52 3.86 9.94
N LEU A 180 -6.17 3.87 9.90
CA LEU A 180 -5.36 5.02 10.32
C LEU A 180 -5.71 6.28 9.53
N ALA A 181 -5.82 6.17 8.21
CA ALA A 181 -6.19 7.28 7.34
C ALA A 181 -7.59 7.84 7.68
N ALA A 182 -8.59 6.99 7.84
CA ALA A 182 -9.94 7.43 8.21
C ALA A 182 -9.96 8.15 9.56
N ALA A 183 -9.23 7.66 10.56
CA ALA A 183 -9.09 8.30 11.86
C ALA A 183 -8.39 9.68 11.74
N GLN A 184 -7.31 9.78 10.97
CA GLN A 184 -6.60 11.05 10.73
C GLN A 184 -7.45 12.07 9.97
N MET A 185 -8.35 11.63 9.08
CA MET A 185 -9.31 12.50 8.39
C MET A 185 -10.49 12.91 9.26
N GLY A 186 -10.53 12.50 10.55
CA GLY A 186 -11.51 12.94 11.53
C GLY A 186 -12.82 12.17 11.51
N ALA A 187 -12.86 10.96 10.97
CA ALA A 187 -14.04 10.10 11.09
C ALA A 187 -14.40 9.89 12.56
N GLU A 188 -15.68 10.09 12.92
CA GLU A 188 -16.17 9.90 14.29
C GLU A 188 -16.22 8.41 14.69
N ARG A 189 -16.64 7.59 13.72
CA ARG A 189 -16.72 6.15 13.91
C ARG A 189 -15.95 5.43 12.82
N VAL A 190 -14.91 4.70 13.21
CA VAL A 190 -14.15 3.84 12.31
C VAL A 190 -14.40 2.39 12.69
N VAL A 191 -15.04 1.64 11.80
CA VAL A 191 -15.37 0.22 12.00
C VAL A 191 -14.41 -0.63 11.17
N ALA A 192 -13.54 -1.38 11.82
CA ALA A 192 -12.66 -2.34 11.14
C ALA A 192 -13.30 -3.72 11.09
N MET A 193 -13.42 -4.28 9.88
CA MET A 193 -13.96 -5.64 9.69
C MET A 193 -12.81 -6.65 9.74
N SER A 194 -12.61 -7.26 10.91
CA SER A 194 -11.50 -8.18 11.18
C SER A 194 -11.89 -9.33 12.09
N ARG A 195 -11.45 -10.56 11.75
CA ARG A 195 -11.63 -11.78 12.56
C ARG A 195 -10.42 -12.14 13.42
N HIS A 196 -9.26 -11.54 13.14
CA HIS A 196 -7.98 -11.92 13.74
C HIS A 196 -7.64 -10.98 14.89
N GLN A 197 -7.51 -11.50 16.10
CA GLN A 197 -7.32 -10.71 17.32
C GLN A 197 -6.09 -9.79 17.25
N ASP A 198 -4.97 -10.24 16.67
CA ASP A 198 -3.76 -9.43 16.58
C ASP A 198 -3.94 -8.27 15.61
N ARG A 199 -4.64 -8.48 14.50
CA ARG A 199 -5.01 -7.41 13.56
C ARG A 199 -6.02 -6.43 14.17
N GLN A 200 -6.96 -6.92 14.97
CA GLN A 200 -7.90 -6.07 15.72
C GLN A 200 -7.18 -5.16 16.73
N LYS A 201 -6.10 -5.64 17.36
CA LYS A 201 -5.28 -4.81 18.28
C LYS A 201 -4.65 -3.63 17.52
N ILE A 202 -4.03 -3.91 16.36
CA ILE A 202 -3.44 -2.86 15.52
C ILE A 202 -4.51 -1.90 15.00
N ALA A 203 -5.65 -2.42 14.53
CA ALA A 203 -6.77 -1.58 14.11
C ALA A 203 -7.23 -0.61 15.21
N ARG A 204 -7.31 -1.06 16.48
CA ARG A 204 -7.63 -0.18 17.63
C ARG A 204 -6.55 0.85 17.89
N GLN A 205 -5.27 0.49 17.79
CA GLN A 205 -4.16 1.44 17.90
C GLN A 205 -4.20 2.50 16.79
N PHE A 206 -4.68 2.13 15.61
CA PHE A 206 -4.85 3.02 14.47
C PHE A 206 -6.15 3.85 14.50
N GLY A 207 -6.96 3.70 15.55
CA GLY A 207 -8.15 4.51 15.76
C GLY A 207 -9.48 3.83 15.42
N ALA A 208 -9.50 2.51 15.19
CA ALA A 208 -10.78 1.80 15.06
C ALA A 208 -11.58 1.88 16.37
N THR A 209 -12.76 2.47 16.29
CA THR A 209 -13.70 2.59 17.40
C THR A 209 -14.50 1.31 17.61
N HIS A 210 -14.75 0.56 16.55
CA HIS A 210 -15.52 -0.68 16.55
C HIS A 210 -14.84 -1.76 15.73
N ILE A 211 -15.08 -3.01 16.11
CA ILE A 211 -14.66 -4.19 15.36
C ILE A 211 -15.88 -5.01 15.01
N VAL A 212 -15.98 -5.42 13.74
CA VAL A 212 -16.98 -6.37 13.25
C VAL A 212 -16.25 -7.58 12.69
N ALA A 213 -16.51 -8.76 13.28
CA ALA A 213 -15.84 -9.99 12.89
C ALA A 213 -16.60 -10.78 11.80
N GLU A 214 -17.87 -10.52 11.68
CA GLU A 214 -18.77 -11.15 10.72
C GLU A 214 -18.41 -10.72 9.28
N ARG A 215 -18.73 -11.57 8.32
CA ARG A 215 -18.46 -11.34 6.90
C ARG A 215 -19.70 -11.44 6.03
N GLY A 216 -19.58 -10.98 4.80
CA GLY A 216 -20.64 -11.05 3.81
C GLY A 216 -21.90 -10.33 4.28
N LYS A 217 -23.06 -10.97 4.10
CA LYS A 217 -24.34 -10.38 4.47
C LYS A 217 -24.48 -10.12 5.97
N GLU A 218 -24.02 -11.05 6.81
CA GLU A 218 -24.07 -10.93 8.27
C GLU A 218 -23.24 -9.72 8.74
N GLY A 219 -22.03 -9.55 8.20
CA GLY A 219 -21.19 -8.38 8.47
C GLY A 219 -21.87 -7.07 8.05
N ALA A 220 -22.48 -7.04 6.87
CA ALA A 220 -23.22 -5.86 6.40
C ALA A 220 -24.46 -5.56 7.26
N ASP A 221 -25.16 -6.58 7.73
CA ASP A 221 -26.29 -6.41 8.64
C ASP A 221 -25.83 -5.89 10.00
N ARG A 222 -24.68 -6.37 10.51
CA ARG A 222 -24.07 -5.83 11.74
C ARG A 222 -23.71 -4.36 11.63
N ILE A 223 -23.22 -3.91 10.45
CA ILE A 223 -22.97 -2.47 10.21
C ILE A 223 -24.26 -1.67 10.27
N LYS A 224 -25.36 -2.19 9.71
CA LYS A 224 -26.67 -1.52 9.80
C LYS A 224 -27.16 -1.42 11.24
N ASP A 225 -26.97 -2.47 12.05
CA ASP A 225 -27.31 -2.41 13.49
C ASP A 225 -26.54 -1.31 14.22
N LEU A 226 -25.24 -1.13 13.88
CA LEU A 226 -24.40 -0.09 14.45
C LEU A 226 -24.74 1.33 13.96
N THR A 227 -25.53 1.44 12.90
CA THR A 227 -25.87 2.71 12.22
C THR A 227 -27.37 2.93 12.14
N ASP A 228 -28.16 2.34 13.05
CA ASP A 228 -29.62 2.49 13.11
C ASP A 228 -30.32 2.19 11.77
N GLY A 229 -29.82 1.23 11.02
CA GLY A 229 -30.34 0.82 9.71
C GLY A 229 -29.84 1.63 8.51
N VAL A 230 -29.11 2.71 8.74
CA VAL A 230 -28.67 3.67 7.67
C VAL A 230 -27.56 3.11 6.81
N GLY A 231 -26.51 2.56 7.41
CA GLY A 231 -25.25 2.17 6.77
C GLY A 231 -24.16 3.23 6.92
N ALA A 232 -22.96 2.94 6.39
CA ALA A 232 -21.78 3.79 6.52
C ALA A 232 -21.76 4.97 5.53
N ASP A 233 -21.22 6.11 5.97
CA ASP A 233 -21.00 7.31 5.15
C ASP A 233 -19.95 7.08 4.08
N ALA A 234 -18.89 6.34 4.39
CA ALA A 234 -17.87 5.88 3.45
C ALA A 234 -17.48 4.43 3.75
N VAL A 235 -17.17 3.67 2.71
CA VAL A 235 -16.67 2.29 2.86
C VAL A 235 -15.37 2.13 2.10
N LEU A 236 -14.35 1.55 2.75
CA LEU A 236 -13.01 1.37 2.23
C LEU A 236 -12.78 -0.11 1.93
N GLU A 237 -12.73 -0.49 0.66
CA GLU A 237 -12.50 -1.86 0.20
C GLU A 237 -11.00 -2.05 -0.07
N CYS A 238 -10.33 -2.89 0.73
CA CYS A 238 -8.88 -3.09 0.73
C CYS A 238 -8.48 -4.56 0.48
N VAL A 239 -9.29 -5.35 -0.19
CA VAL A 239 -9.05 -6.79 -0.41
C VAL A 239 -8.97 -7.14 -1.90
N GLY A 240 -9.94 -6.69 -2.71
CA GLY A 240 -10.00 -6.92 -4.15
C GLY A 240 -10.70 -8.20 -4.58
N THR A 241 -11.44 -8.89 -3.70
CA THR A 241 -12.22 -10.06 -4.06
C THR A 241 -13.68 -9.71 -4.35
N HIS A 242 -14.38 -10.59 -5.10
CA HIS A 242 -15.82 -10.41 -5.35
C HIS A 242 -16.62 -10.29 -4.05
N ASP A 243 -16.36 -11.18 -3.07
CA ASP A 243 -17.08 -11.20 -1.80
C ASP A 243 -16.83 -9.93 -0.96
N SER A 244 -15.59 -9.44 -0.91
CA SER A 244 -15.26 -8.20 -0.18
C SER A 244 -15.93 -6.98 -0.81
N MET A 245 -15.95 -6.92 -2.14
CA MET A 245 -16.64 -5.86 -2.87
C MET A 245 -18.15 -5.88 -2.61
N LEU A 246 -18.81 -7.05 -2.67
CA LEU A 246 -20.23 -7.17 -2.33
C LEU A 246 -20.51 -6.79 -0.87
N GLN A 247 -19.61 -7.16 0.04
CA GLN A 247 -19.71 -6.77 1.45
C GLN A 247 -19.58 -5.24 1.60
N ALA A 248 -18.62 -4.61 0.91
CA ALA A 248 -18.45 -3.17 0.94
C ALA A 248 -19.70 -2.43 0.48
N PHE A 249 -20.27 -2.82 -0.66
CA PHE A 249 -21.56 -2.27 -1.11
C PHE A 249 -22.69 -2.59 -0.12
N GLY A 250 -22.64 -3.72 0.59
CA GLY A 250 -23.59 -4.11 1.63
C GLY A 250 -23.61 -3.17 2.82
N CYS A 251 -22.46 -2.64 3.20
CA CYS A 251 -22.25 -1.71 4.33
C CYS A 251 -22.61 -0.26 4.00
N ALA A 252 -22.54 0.13 2.73
CA ALA A 252 -22.70 1.50 2.27
C ALA A 252 -24.14 2.01 2.40
N ARG A 253 -24.33 3.24 2.92
CA ARG A 253 -25.62 3.93 2.89
C ARG A 253 -25.98 4.43 1.49
N PRO A 254 -27.26 4.72 1.20
CA PRO A 254 -27.61 5.41 -0.04
C PRO A 254 -26.88 6.75 -0.19
N GLY A 255 -26.41 7.03 -1.41
CA GLY A 255 -25.70 8.27 -1.74
C GLY A 255 -24.23 8.33 -1.31
N SER A 256 -23.68 7.26 -0.72
CA SER A 256 -22.28 7.18 -0.32
C SER A 256 -21.37 6.66 -1.44
N THR A 257 -20.06 6.62 -1.18
CA THR A 257 -19.06 6.08 -2.10
C THR A 257 -18.30 4.92 -1.44
N VAL A 258 -18.13 3.84 -2.18
CA VAL A 258 -17.15 2.79 -1.86
C VAL A 258 -15.82 3.19 -2.48
N GLY A 259 -14.82 3.46 -1.65
CA GLY A 259 -13.43 3.58 -2.08
C GLY A 259 -12.84 2.19 -2.25
N PHE A 260 -12.05 1.94 -3.31
CA PHE A 260 -11.42 0.64 -3.48
C PHE A 260 -9.95 0.77 -3.89
N VAL A 261 -9.11 -0.04 -3.28
CA VAL A 261 -7.68 -0.16 -3.58
C VAL A 261 -7.21 -1.61 -3.59
N GLY A 262 -8.07 -2.55 -3.19
CA GLY A 262 -7.82 -3.97 -3.38
C GLY A 262 -7.68 -4.28 -4.87
N VAL A 263 -6.59 -4.97 -5.27
CA VAL A 263 -6.38 -5.36 -6.68
C VAL A 263 -7.50 -6.30 -7.10
N PRO A 264 -8.33 -5.92 -8.09
CA PRO A 264 -9.56 -6.66 -8.37
C PRO A 264 -9.27 -7.98 -9.09
N HIS A 265 -9.75 -9.09 -8.49
CA HIS A 265 -9.67 -10.43 -9.06
C HIS A 265 -11.07 -11.04 -9.14
N GLY A 266 -11.57 -11.26 -10.35
CA GLY A 266 -12.88 -11.87 -10.58
C GLY A 266 -14.06 -11.08 -10.01
N VAL A 267 -13.94 -9.75 -9.92
CA VAL A 267 -14.95 -8.87 -9.32
C VAL A 267 -16.06 -8.55 -10.32
N GLU A 268 -17.30 -8.83 -9.93
CA GLU A 268 -18.51 -8.35 -10.61
C GLU A 268 -19.17 -7.26 -9.77
N LEU A 269 -19.46 -6.12 -10.40
CA LEU A 269 -20.06 -4.97 -9.70
C LEU A 269 -21.58 -5.14 -9.58
N PRO A 270 -22.18 -4.83 -8.41
CA PRO A 270 -23.60 -4.90 -8.18
C PRO A 270 -24.33 -3.67 -8.77
N LEU A 271 -24.28 -3.49 -10.11
CA LEU A 271 -24.76 -2.29 -10.80
C LEU A 271 -26.20 -1.91 -10.46
N ARG A 272 -27.09 -2.91 -10.28
CA ARG A 272 -28.47 -2.64 -9.89
C ARG A 272 -28.54 -1.96 -8.52
N ARG A 273 -27.70 -2.39 -7.55
CA ARG A 273 -27.64 -1.79 -6.22
C ARG A 273 -27.05 -0.38 -6.29
N MET A 274 -25.97 -0.21 -7.05
CA MET A 274 -25.36 1.12 -7.28
C MET A 274 -26.38 2.09 -7.83
N PHE A 275 -27.12 1.71 -8.85
CA PHE A 275 -28.17 2.53 -9.46
C PHE A 275 -29.31 2.85 -8.49
N THR A 276 -29.88 1.83 -7.82
CA THR A 276 -31.08 2.03 -6.98
C THR A 276 -30.80 2.75 -5.66
N LYS A 277 -29.55 2.77 -5.21
CA LYS A 277 -29.10 3.39 -3.95
C LYS A 277 -28.20 4.59 -4.18
N ASN A 278 -27.90 4.95 -5.42
CA ASN A 278 -26.94 6.01 -5.78
C ASN A 278 -25.58 5.84 -5.06
N ILE A 279 -25.09 4.60 -4.98
CA ILE A 279 -23.78 4.32 -4.37
C ILE A 279 -22.70 4.43 -5.44
N GLY A 280 -21.72 5.30 -5.21
CA GLY A 280 -20.56 5.46 -6.08
C GLY A 280 -19.49 4.40 -5.84
N LEU A 281 -18.57 4.27 -6.79
CA LEU A 281 -17.32 3.52 -6.69
C LEU A 281 -16.19 4.41 -7.19
N ALA A 282 -15.14 4.58 -6.39
CA ALA A 282 -13.97 5.40 -6.74
C ALA A 282 -12.70 4.80 -6.14
N GLY A 283 -11.53 5.10 -6.70
CA GLY A 283 -10.26 4.58 -6.21
C GLY A 283 -9.41 3.97 -7.31
N GLY A 284 -8.79 2.85 -7.02
CA GLY A 284 -7.84 2.19 -7.90
C GLY A 284 -6.40 2.30 -7.39
N MET A 285 -5.43 2.32 -8.30
CA MET A 285 -4.02 2.37 -7.98
C MET A 285 -3.62 3.74 -7.40
N ALA A 286 -3.11 3.75 -6.18
CA ALA A 286 -2.80 4.97 -5.44
C ALA A 286 -1.70 5.82 -6.12
N PRO A 287 -1.91 7.13 -6.30
CA PRO A 287 -0.88 8.05 -6.76
C PRO A 287 0.08 8.42 -5.62
N VAL A 288 0.84 7.42 -5.14
CA VAL A 288 1.67 7.51 -3.93
C VAL A 288 2.53 8.77 -3.90
N ARG A 289 3.23 9.08 -5.00
CA ARG A 289 4.10 10.26 -5.09
C ARG A 289 3.37 11.57 -4.75
N ALA A 290 2.08 11.67 -5.08
CA ALA A 290 1.29 12.87 -4.80
C ALA A 290 1.00 13.06 -3.31
N TYR A 291 0.85 11.98 -2.55
CA TYR A 291 0.58 12.01 -1.11
C TYR A 291 1.85 12.08 -0.26
N LEU A 292 3.00 11.63 -0.79
CA LEU A 292 4.22 11.46 -0.01
C LEU A 292 4.66 12.70 0.78
N PRO A 293 4.63 13.95 0.25
CA PRO A 293 5.06 15.10 1.03
C PRO A 293 4.27 15.28 2.33
N GLU A 294 2.95 15.18 2.26
CA GLU A 294 2.05 15.31 3.42
C GLU A 294 2.23 14.14 4.41
N LEU A 295 2.25 12.92 3.91
CA LEU A 295 2.34 11.73 4.76
C LEU A 295 3.71 11.58 5.41
N LEU A 296 4.77 12.04 4.74
CA LEU A 296 6.11 12.09 5.32
C LEU A 296 6.16 13.02 6.54
N GLU A 297 5.50 14.19 6.48
CA GLU A 297 5.41 15.12 7.63
C GLU A 297 4.68 14.47 8.82
N LEU A 298 3.58 13.74 8.58
CA LEU A 298 2.85 13.03 9.62
C LEU A 298 3.70 11.95 10.30
N VAL A 299 4.47 11.19 9.52
CA VAL A 299 5.38 10.17 10.05
C VAL A 299 6.56 10.79 10.77
N ALA A 300 7.22 11.79 10.16
CA ALA A 300 8.40 12.43 10.72
C ALA A 300 8.11 13.18 12.03
N SER A 301 6.94 13.78 12.16
CA SER A 301 6.50 14.42 13.40
C SER A 301 6.07 13.44 14.52
N GLY A 302 5.95 12.15 14.20
CA GLY A 302 5.41 11.15 15.14
C GLY A 302 3.90 11.24 15.35
N ALA A 303 3.18 11.98 14.53
CA ALA A 303 1.71 12.07 14.59
C ALA A 303 1.04 10.72 14.28
N VAL A 304 1.68 9.91 13.44
CA VAL A 304 1.24 8.57 13.08
C VAL A 304 2.41 7.58 13.07
N ASP A 305 2.13 6.32 13.37
CA ASP A 305 3.09 5.21 13.31
C ASP A 305 2.54 4.05 12.48
N PRO A 306 2.48 4.18 11.14
CA PRO A 306 1.98 3.12 10.27
C PRO A 306 2.90 1.88 10.26
N GLY A 307 4.13 1.98 10.76
CA GLY A 307 5.10 0.89 10.87
C GLY A 307 4.62 -0.28 11.73
N LEU A 308 3.62 -0.09 12.58
CA LEU A 308 3.02 -1.17 13.38
C LEU A 308 2.38 -2.30 12.53
N VAL A 309 2.20 -2.12 11.24
CA VAL A 309 1.75 -3.19 10.34
C VAL A 309 2.81 -4.27 10.11
N PHE A 310 4.09 -3.98 10.39
CA PHE A 310 5.16 -4.96 10.32
C PHE A 310 5.18 -5.81 11.60
N ASP A 311 4.52 -6.95 11.56
CA ASP A 311 4.48 -7.92 12.66
C ASP A 311 5.52 -9.04 12.55
N ALA A 312 6.30 -9.03 11.48
CA ALA A 312 7.46 -9.90 11.26
C ALA A 312 8.63 -9.12 10.67
N ARG A 313 9.85 -9.43 11.12
CA ARG A 313 11.10 -8.84 10.63
C ARG A 313 12.11 -9.94 10.36
N MET A 314 12.71 -9.93 9.18
CA MET A 314 13.63 -10.97 8.72
C MET A 314 14.79 -10.36 7.94
N PRO A 315 15.99 -10.96 7.97
CA PRO A 315 17.05 -10.61 7.03
C PRO A 315 16.67 -11.04 5.60
N LEU A 316 17.20 -10.36 4.60
CA LEU A 316 16.91 -10.63 3.18
C LEU A 316 17.13 -12.09 2.79
N GLU A 317 18.09 -12.79 3.43
CA GLU A 317 18.37 -14.21 3.25
C GLU A 317 17.18 -15.13 3.56
N GLN A 318 16.23 -14.66 4.35
CA GLN A 318 15.04 -15.40 4.74
C GLN A 318 13.79 -14.98 3.93
N VAL A 319 13.96 -14.25 2.84
CA VAL A 319 12.84 -13.72 2.04
C VAL A 319 11.84 -14.81 1.62
N ALA A 320 12.30 -16.00 1.24
CA ALA A 320 11.41 -17.12 0.87
C ALA A 320 10.51 -17.58 2.04
N GLU A 321 11.01 -17.54 3.30
CA GLU A 321 10.19 -17.77 4.49
C GLU A 321 9.20 -16.62 4.71
N GLY A 322 9.60 -15.40 4.44
CA GLY A 322 8.73 -14.22 4.51
C GLY A 322 7.50 -14.36 3.61
N TYR A 323 7.70 -14.77 2.35
CA TYR A 323 6.59 -15.05 1.42
C TYR A 323 5.67 -16.14 1.94
N ARG A 324 6.25 -17.25 2.45
CA ARG A 324 5.47 -18.35 3.02
C ARG A 324 4.69 -17.90 4.26
N ALA A 325 5.29 -17.12 5.15
CA ALA A 325 4.64 -16.62 6.35
C ALA A 325 3.42 -15.74 6.03
N MET A 326 3.53 -14.88 5.01
CA MET A 326 2.41 -14.05 4.57
C MET A 326 1.35 -14.88 3.82
N ASP A 327 1.74 -15.82 2.96
CA ASP A 327 0.81 -16.70 2.24
C ASP A 327 -0.03 -17.56 3.19
N GLU A 328 0.59 -18.10 4.24
CA GLU A 328 -0.05 -18.88 5.31
C GLU A 328 -0.76 -18.00 6.35
N ARG A 329 -0.74 -16.67 6.20
CA ARG A 329 -1.33 -15.68 7.11
C ARG A 329 -0.77 -15.73 8.54
N ARG A 330 0.48 -16.16 8.69
CA ARG A 330 1.25 -16.11 9.95
C ARG A 330 1.84 -14.72 10.20
N ALA A 331 1.96 -13.91 9.15
CA ALA A 331 2.37 -12.51 9.22
C ALA A 331 1.37 -11.63 8.45
N ILE A 332 1.22 -10.39 8.90
CA ILE A 332 0.47 -9.33 8.21
C ILE A 332 1.35 -8.74 7.11
N LYS A 333 2.55 -8.33 7.49
CA LYS A 333 3.54 -7.74 6.60
C LYS A 333 4.96 -8.02 7.12
N VAL A 334 5.81 -8.51 6.24
CA VAL A 334 7.21 -8.84 6.57
C VAL A 334 8.11 -7.69 6.18
N TYR A 335 8.83 -7.14 7.17
CA TYR A 335 9.94 -6.21 6.99
C TYR A 335 11.20 -7.00 6.66
N LEU A 336 11.95 -6.60 5.65
CA LEU A 336 13.21 -7.20 5.23
C LEU A 336 14.38 -6.25 5.54
N ASP A 337 15.29 -6.72 6.37
CA ASP A 337 16.61 -6.09 6.57
C ASP A 337 17.49 -6.45 5.38
N VAL A 338 18.00 -5.45 4.68
CA VAL A 338 18.81 -5.60 3.45
C VAL A 338 20.29 -5.39 3.72
#